data_e322bb9c524a4c1ab81c489078295fd2
#
_entry.id   e322bb9c524a4c1ab81c489078295fd2
#
_cell.length_a   1.000
_cell.length_b   1.000
_cell.length_c   1.000
_cell.angle_alpha   90.00
_cell.angle_beta   90.00
_cell.angle_gamma   90.00
#
_symmetry.space_group_name_H-M   'P 1'
#
loop_
_entity.id
_entity.type
_entity.pdbx_description
1 polymer ?
#
loop_
_entity_poly.entity_id
_entity_poly.type
_entity_poly.pdbx_seq_one_letter_code
_entity_poly.pdbx_strand_id
1 'polypeptide(L)'
;MKKLILVFTLVAAVAAGFVSCKKTTHDSDTHTQKYTLGTTSFDINNAITIENIKDSVGQVYNAIMLSQTEQVGYFGSKTKGVVIVFKGDFASGTYNLVFDPEQPLDHFPMYLVAEQEVNNIINFSLSSFLNQADAYAANSGSFTLAMDGNQFTITGTGIEVKKIKDQTQVSTSSVDFEDNMLRFVLSDIVEGDFNGTNLVTAGRTKLEIFSTPYNVAAFITANGDLIGFISETSFDNGIPEGTYSSNDNSIIYVQGMSLKTLKFASSGEATVARDGDTYTIDMTGLAIDGISGTPTMHYVGTMPNFDFPFPEE
;
A
#
# COMPACT_ATOMS: atom_id res chain seq x y z
N MET A 1 -29.68 3.95 -24.92
CA MET A 1 -30.45 4.13 -23.68
C MET A 1 -30.31 2.97 -22.69
N LYS A 2 -30.35 1.69 -23.08
CA LYS A 2 -30.12 0.55 -22.15
C LYS A 2 -28.72 0.48 -21.55
N LYS A 3 -27.67 0.88 -22.30
CA LYS A 3 -26.26 0.92 -21.79
C LYS A 3 -26.01 2.04 -20.78
N LEU A 4 -26.72 3.18 -20.89
CA LEU A 4 -26.58 4.32 -19.97
C LEU A 4 -27.20 4.00 -18.60
N ILE A 5 -28.30 3.23 -18.57
CA ILE A 5 -28.96 2.78 -17.32
C ILE A 5 -28.05 1.77 -16.60
N LEU A 6 -27.31 0.93 -17.34
CA LEU A 6 -26.36 -0.02 -16.75
C LEU A 6 -25.17 0.69 -16.06
N VAL A 7 -24.69 1.78 -16.65
CA VAL A 7 -23.59 2.60 -16.08
C VAL A 7 -24.04 3.31 -14.79
N PHE A 8 -25.24 3.86 -14.74
CA PHE A 8 -25.76 4.48 -13.52
C PHE A 8 -26.06 3.46 -12.41
N THR A 9 -26.52 2.25 -12.76
CA THR A 9 -26.67 1.17 -11.78
C THR A 9 -25.31 0.62 -11.34
N LEU A 10 -24.29 0.63 -12.19
CA LEU A 10 -22.93 0.23 -11.84
C LEU A 10 -22.32 1.17 -10.79
N VAL A 11 -22.42 2.49 -10.99
CA VAL A 11 -21.92 3.49 -10.04
C VAL A 11 -22.67 3.44 -8.70
N ALA A 12 -23.99 3.25 -8.72
CA ALA A 12 -24.79 3.17 -7.49
C ALA A 12 -24.60 1.87 -6.71
N ALA A 13 -24.18 0.79 -7.37
CA ALA A 13 -24.00 -0.50 -6.72
C ALA A 13 -22.52 -0.77 -6.34
N VAL A 14 -21.56 -0.07 -6.93
CA VAL A 14 -20.19 0.03 -6.40
C VAL A 14 -20.23 0.72 -5.03
N ALA A 15 -21.12 1.70 -4.84
CA ALA A 15 -21.36 2.31 -3.53
C ALA A 15 -22.11 1.40 -2.51
N ALA A 16 -22.79 0.34 -2.98
CA ALA A 16 -23.61 -0.52 -2.12
C ALA A 16 -23.12 -1.96 -1.97
N GLY A 17 -22.09 -2.36 -2.74
CA GLY A 17 -21.66 -3.76 -2.86
C GLY A 17 -20.37 -4.11 -2.10
N PHE A 18 -19.74 -3.16 -1.44
CA PHE A 18 -18.61 -3.46 -0.55
C PHE A 18 -19.15 -3.99 0.78
N VAL A 19 -19.49 -5.25 0.75
CA VAL A 19 -19.63 -6.01 1.99
C VAL A 19 -18.25 -6.03 2.62
N SER A 20 -18.13 -5.32 3.74
CA SER A 20 -17.12 -5.46 4.77
C SER A 20 -16.36 -6.77 4.61
N CYS A 21 -15.01 -6.72 4.40
CA CYS A 21 -14.19 -7.78 4.93
C CYS A 21 -14.60 -7.86 6.39
N LYS A 22 -15.52 -8.73 6.69
CA LYS A 22 -15.75 -9.10 8.06
C LYS A 22 -14.35 -9.38 8.55
N LYS A 23 -13.86 -8.56 9.50
CA LYS A 23 -12.87 -8.97 10.47
C LYS A 23 -13.18 -10.44 10.66
N THR A 24 -12.43 -11.31 10.00
CA THR A 24 -12.57 -12.74 10.23
C THR A 24 -12.25 -12.82 11.70
N THR A 25 -13.29 -12.90 12.51
CA THR A 25 -13.16 -13.23 13.91
C THR A 25 -12.58 -14.64 13.90
N HIS A 26 -11.27 -14.71 13.70
CA HIS A 26 -10.53 -15.83 14.17
C HIS A 26 -10.74 -15.82 15.68
N ASP A 27 -11.36 -16.86 16.16
CA ASP A 27 -11.49 -17.18 17.58
C ASP A 27 -10.08 -17.47 18.17
N SER A 28 -9.13 -16.54 18.01
CA SER A 28 -7.88 -16.55 18.77
C SER A 28 -8.00 -15.50 19.87
N ASP A 29 -8.63 -15.91 20.97
CA ASP A 29 -8.73 -15.14 22.22
C ASP A 29 -7.36 -14.78 22.84
N THR A 30 -6.25 -14.89 22.10
CA THR A 30 -4.89 -14.77 22.62
C THR A 30 -4.21 -13.44 22.31
N HIS A 31 -4.59 -12.74 21.25
CA HIS A 31 -3.95 -11.49 20.83
C HIS A 31 -4.88 -10.29 20.93
N THR A 32 -4.36 -9.19 21.46
CA THR A 32 -5.16 -8.00 21.81
C THR A 32 -5.35 -7.04 20.65
N GLN A 33 -4.64 -7.20 19.53
CA GLN A 33 -4.64 -6.31 18.37
C GLN A 33 -4.29 -4.87 18.77
N LYS A 34 -3.22 -4.69 19.54
CA LYS A 34 -2.85 -3.39 20.10
C LYS A 34 -1.35 -3.13 20.06
N TYR A 35 -1.02 -1.84 20.02
CA TYR A 35 0.31 -1.38 20.38
C TYR A 35 0.20 -0.30 21.46
N THR A 36 1.29 -0.07 22.19
CA THR A 36 1.35 0.97 23.21
C THR A 36 2.52 1.92 22.98
N LEU A 37 2.37 3.15 23.47
CA LEU A 37 3.47 4.09 23.64
C LEU A 37 3.31 4.77 25.02
N GLY A 38 4.23 4.50 25.92
CA GLY A 38 4.11 4.85 27.33
C GLY A 38 2.89 4.18 27.97
N THR A 39 2.02 4.98 28.54
CA THR A 39 0.75 4.52 29.16
C THR A 39 -0.42 4.49 28.17
N THR A 40 -0.24 5.00 26.95
CA THR A 40 -1.32 5.06 25.96
C THR A 40 -1.35 3.78 25.14
N SER A 41 -2.54 3.19 25.00
CA SER A 41 -2.81 2.03 24.16
C SER A 41 -3.59 2.45 22.92
N PHE A 42 -3.26 1.82 21.79
CA PHE A 42 -3.86 2.09 20.51
C PHE A 42 -4.30 0.75 19.87
N ASP A 43 -5.51 0.73 19.32
CA ASP A 43 -5.98 -0.42 18.55
C ASP A 43 -5.28 -0.46 17.19
N ILE A 44 -4.99 -1.67 16.69
CA ILE A 44 -4.48 -1.90 15.34
C ILE A 44 -5.67 -2.30 14.48
N ASN A 45 -6.08 -1.39 13.61
CA ASN A 45 -7.23 -1.59 12.71
C ASN A 45 -6.81 -1.93 11.28
N ASN A 46 -5.54 -1.63 10.95
CA ASN A 46 -4.96 -1.94 9.64
C ASN A 46 -3.54 -2.49 9.79
N ALA A 47 -3.24 -3.51 9.03
CA ALA A 47 -1.93 -4.12 8.96
C ALA A 47 -1.56 -4.42 7.50
N ILE A 48 -0.42 -3.92 7.07
CA ILE A 48 0.09 -4.16 5.71
C ILE A 48 1.58 -4.47 5.73
N THR A 49 2.02 -5.22 4.72
CA THR A 49 3.43 -5.28 4.35
C THR A 49 3.69 -4.40 3.13
N ILE A 50 4.82 -3.70 3.13
CA ILE A 50 5.34 -2.98 1.97
C ILE A 50 6.68 -3.61 1.62
N GLU A 51 6.76 -4.17 0.45
CA GLU A 51 7.92 -4.92 0.00
C GLU A 51 8.61 -4.22 -1.18
N ASN A 52 9.90 -4.52 -1.37
CA ASN A 52 10.72 -3.98 -2.45
C ASN A 52 10.91 -2.45 -2.38
N ILE A 53 11.03 -1.90 -1.15
CA ILE A 53 11.40 -0.49 -0.97
C ILE A 53 12.88 -0.37 -1.31
N LYS A 54 13.24 0.43 -2.31
CA LYS A 54 14.64 0.64 -2.71
C LYS A 54 15.13 2.01 -2.27
N ASP A 55 16.34 2.05 -1.72
CA ASP A 55 17.05 3.31 -1.51
C ASP A 55 17.76 3.78 -2.79
N SER A 56 18.45 4.92 -2.70
CA SER A 56 19.16 5.53 -3.83
C SER A 56 20.35 4.71 -4.35
N VAL A 57 20.78 3.68 -3.62
CA VAL A 57 21.87 2.78 -4.01
C VAL A 57 21.36 1.38 -4.38
N GLY A 58 20.03 1.20 -4.44
CA GLY A 58 19.37 -0.06 -4.83
C GLY A 58 19.30 -1.11 -3.72
N GLN A 59 19.60 -0.75 -2.46
CA GLN A 59 19.39 -1.66 -1.34
C GLN A 59 17.90 -1.85 -1.08
N VAL A 60 17.46 -3.09 -0.97
CA VAL A 60 16.06 -3.46 -0.75
C VAL A 60 15.76 -3.51 0.74
N TYR A 61 14.63 -2.91 1.10
CA TYR A 61 14.00 -2.97 2.42
C TYR A 61 12.57 -3.43 2.28
N ASN A 62 12.08 -4.10 3.32
CA ASN A 62 10.68 -4.48 3.47
C ASN A 62 10.16 -3.93 4.79
N ALA A 63 8.91 -3.53 4.85
CA ALA A 63 8.32 -2.93 6.04
C ALA A 63 7.00 -3.59 6.40
N ILE A 64 6.73 -3.70 7.70
CA ILE A 64 5.43 -4.02 8.27
C ILE A 64 4.88 -2.74 8.87
N MET A 65 3.64 -2.39 8.53
CA MET A 65 2.94 -1.26 9.13
C MET A 65 1.69 -1.73 9.85
N LEU A 66 1.58 -1.35 11.11
CA LEU A 66 0.43 -1.58 11.97
C LEU A 66 -0.13 -0.22 12.35
N SER A 67 -1.37 0.07 12.01
CA SER A 67 -1.94 1.41 12.20
C SER A 67 -3.31 1.42 12.87
N GLN A 68 -3.60 2.52 13.55
CA GLN A 68 -4.89 2.75 14.22
C GLN A 68 -5.99 3.16 13.22
N THR A 69 -5.64 3.66 12.04
CA THR A 69 -6.58 4.25 11.11
C THR A 69 -7.46 3.17 10.48
N GLU A 70 -8.77 3.26 10.63
CA GLU A 70 -9.73 2.35 9.97
C GLU A 70 -9.85 2.59 8.48
N GLN A 71 -9.58 3.81 8.05
CA GLN A 71 -9.62 4.16 6.63
C GLN A 71 -8.23 3.99 6.02
N VAL A 72 -8.20 3.19 5.00
CA VAL A 72 -7.04 2.94 4.17
C VAL A 72 -6.73 4.15 3.29
N GLY A 73 -6.47 5.28 3.91
CA GLY A 73 -5.84 6.41 3.26
C GLY A 73 -4.34 6.15 3.13
N TYR A 74 -3.95 5.04 2.49
CA TYR A 74 -2.53 4.72 2.32
C TYR A 74 -1.76 5.78 1.57
N PHE A 75 -2.45 6.64 0.87
CA PHE A 75 -1.89 7.59 -0.07
C PHE A 75 -2.35 9.02 0.22
N GLY A 76 -1.99 9.57 1.35
CA GLY A 76 -2.25 10.98 1.66
C GLY A 76 -2.92 11.26 2.99
N SER A 77 -3.36 10.23 3.73
CA SER A 77 -3.80 10.42 5.10
C SER A 77 -2.64 10.20 6.06
N LYS A 78 -2.73 10.86 7.18
CA LYS A 78 -1.79 10.77 8.27
C LYS A 78 -2.24 9.64 9.20
N THR A 79 -1.36 8.73 9.59
CA THR A 79 -1.69 7.62 10.48
C THR A 79 -0.75 7.52 11.66
N LYS A 80 -1.28 7.11 12.80
CA LYS A 80 -0.49 6.69 13.97
C LYS A 80 -0.24 5.20 13.84
N GLY A 81 0.95 4.76 14.20
CA GLY A 81 1.22 3.33 14.06
C GLY A 81 2.61 2.91 14.45
N VAL A 82 2.83 1.62 14.31
CA VAL A 82 4.14 0.97 14.38
C VAL A 82 4.60 0.63 12.98
N VAL A 83 5.87 0.92 12.69
CA VAL A 83 6.52 0.52 11.45
C VAL A 83 7.75 -0.30 11.81
N ILE A 84 7.83 -1.51 11.29
CA ILE A 84 8.99 -2.39 11.45
C ILE A 84 9.65 -2.55 10.09
N VAL A 85 10.89 -2.07 9.96
CA VAL A 85 11.64 -2.10 8.70
C VAL A 85 12.71 -3.17 8.77
N PHE A 86 12.76 -4.02 7.76
CA PHE A 86 13.75 -5.07 7.59
C PHE A 86 14.66 -4.73 6.40
N LYS A 87 15.91 -5.17 6.48
CA LYS A 87 16.83 -5.16 5.34
C LYS A 87 16.77 -6.54 4.68
N GLY A 88 16.16 -6.60 3.48
CA GLY A 88 15.84 -7.85 2.80
C GLY A 88 14.51 -8.45 3.27
N ASP A 89 14.33 -9.75 3.08
CA ASP A 89 13.07 -10.45 3.28
C ASP A 89 12.68 -10.61 4.76
N PHE A 90 11.37 -10.74 4.99
CA PHE A 90 10.86 -11.12 6.30
C PHE A 90 11.24 -12.56 6.64
N ALA A 91 11.52 -12.83 7.91
CA ALA A 91 11.70 -14.17 8.41
C ALA A 91 11.06 -14.31 9.80
N SER A 92 10.48 -15.48 10.10
CA SER A 92 10.02 -15.77 11.44
C SER A 92 11.20 -15.87 12.41
N GLY A 93 11.08 -15.24 13.59
CA GLY A 93 12.16 -15.24 14.58
C GLY A 93 11.97 -14.19 15.67
N THR A 94 12.89 -14.17 16.63
CA THR A 94 12.98 -13.12 17.63
C THR A 94 14.09 -12.15 17.27
N TYR A 95 13.76 -10.87 17.26
CA TYR A 95 14.63 -9.79 16.82
C TYR A 95 14.98 -8.89 18.00
N ASN A 96 16.26 -8.75 18.27
CA ASN A 96 16.76 -7.77 19.24
C ASN A 96 16.86 -6.40 18.57
N LEU A 97 16.42 -5.38 19.29
CA LEU A 97 16.31 -4.03 18.78
C LEU A 97 17.46 -3.16 19.28
N VAL A 98 18.09 -2.46 18.36
CA VAL A 98 19.12 -1.46 18.61
C VAL A 98 18.90 -0.30 17.66
N PHE A 99 19.03 0.92 18.14
CA PHE A 99 18.99 2.11 17.29
C PHE A 99 20.16 3.03 17.60
N ASP A 100 20.96 3.32 16.58
CA ASP A 100 22.01 4.31 16.63
C ASP A 100 21.58 5.56 15.85
N PRO A 101 21.34 6.69 16.51
CA PRO A 101 20.91 7.92 15.81
C PRO A 101 21.99 8.51 14.90
N GLU A 102 23.28 8.16 15.08
CA GLU A 102 24.37 8.58 14.21
C GLU A 102 24.49 7.70 12.96
N GLN A 103 24.05 6.43 13.06
CA GLN A 103 24.07 5.45 11.98
C GLN A 103 22.72 4.69 11.92
N PRO A 104 21.61 5.40 11.65
CA PRO A 104 20.27 4.80 11.79
C PRO A 104 20.00 3.68 10.78
N LEU A 105 20.76 3.57 9.70
CA LEU A 105 20.61 2.54 8.68
C LEU A 105 21.53 1.34 8.84
N ASP A 106 22.29 1.25 9.94
CA ASP A 106 23.23 0.14 10.16
C ASP A 106 22.63 -1.02 10.96
N HIS A 107 21.50 -0.77 11.66
CA HIS A 107 20.87 -1.77 12.53
C HIS A 107 19.46 -2.10 12.07
N PHE A 108 19.21 -3.35 11.72
CA PHE A 108 17.91 -3.87 11.31
C PHE A 108 17.56 -5.16 12.09
N PRO A 109 16.26 -5.41 12.35
CA PRO A 109 15.13 -4.56 12.00
C PRO A 109 15.06 -3.28 12.84
N MET A 110 14.51 -2.24 12.23
CA MET A 110 14.16 -1.02 12.94
C MET A 110 12.70 -1.08 13.39
N TYR A 111 12.43 -0.87 14.66
CA TYR A 111 11.09 -0.75 15.19
C TYR A 111 10.82 0.72 15.51
N LEU A 112 9.86 1.30 14.82
CA LEU A 112 9.54 2.71 14.86
C LEU A 112 8.10 2.90 15.30
N VAL A 113 7.85 3.86 16.19
CA VAL A 113 6.50 4.20 16.65
C VAL A 113 6.24 5.67 16.36
N ALA A 114 5.17 5.96 15.63
CA ALA A 114 4.73 7.32 15.36
C ALA A 114 3.60 7.72 16.32
N GLU A 115 3.79 8.79 17.09
CA GLU A 115 2.75 9.38 17.93
C GLU A 115 1.80 10.26 17.11
N GLN A 116 2.27 10.79 16.00
CA GLN A 116 1.51 11.59 15.06
C GLN A 116 1.50 10.95 13.67
N GLU A 117 0.55 11.39 12.88
CA GLU A 117 0.21 10.97 11.55
C GLU A 117 1.40 10.95 10.58
N VAL A 118 1.78 9.76 10.11
CA VAL A 118 2.80 9.58 9.06
C VAL A 118 2.18 9.91 7.71
N ASN A 119 2.76 10.86 6.99
CA ASN A 119 2.34 11.18 5.63
C ASN A 119 2.76 10.05 4.68
N ASN A 120 1.78 9.52 3.96
CA ASN A 120 1.93 8.85 2.67
C ASN A 120 2.95 7.69 2.59
N ILE A 121 2.42 6.48 2.58
CA ILE A 121 3.18 5.23 2.43
C ILE A 121 3.90 5.12 1.08
N ILE A 122 3.31 5.65 0.00
CA ILE A 122 3.93 5.59 -1.34
C ILE A 122 5.23 6.37 -1.40
N ASN A 123 5.29 7.47 -0.66
CA ASN A 123 6.52 8.23 -0.49
C ASN A 123 7.29 7.76 0.75
N PHE A 124 7.10 6.49 1.17
CA PHE A 124 7.84 5.93 2.27
C PHE A 124 9.33 6.00 1.94
N SER A 125 9.92 7.08 2.35
CA SER A 125 11.34 7.25 2.44
C SER A 125 11.66 7.04 3.91
N LEU A 126 12.49 6.05 4.20
CA LEU A 126 12.96 5.81 5.57
C LEU A 126 13.54 7.09 6.16
N SER A 127 14.24 7.90 5.35
CA SER A 127 14.74 9.22 5.74
C SER A 127 13.61 10.21 6.08
N SER A 128 12.48 10.17 5.38
CA SER A 128 11.33 11.02 5.70
C SER A 128 10.70 10.61 7.01
N PHE A 129 10.59 9.32 7.29
CA PHE A 129 10.09 8.84 8.57
C PHE A 129 11.03 9.23 9.71
N LEU A 130 12.33 9.02 9.56
CA LEU A 130 13.35 9.40 10.54
C LEU A 130 13.44 10.92 10.78
N ASN A 131 12.99 11.71 9.82
CA ASN A 131 12.95 13.18 9.96
C ASN A 131 11.67 13.70 10.66
N GLN A 132 10.72 12.86 11.02
CA GLN A 132 9.51 13.30 11.71
C GLN A 132 9.79 13.64 13.17
N ALA A 133 9.24 14.78 13.62
CA ALA A 133 9.54 15.32 14.95
C ALA A 133 9.04 14.42 16.09
N ASP A 134 7.97 13.66 15.85
CA ASP A 134 7.23 12.93 16.87
C ASP A 134 7.29 11.39 16.70
N ALA A 135 8.34 10.91 16.02
CA ALA A 135 8.61 9.50 15.91
C ALA A 135 9.63 9.02 16.96
N TYR A 136 9.43 7.80 17.43
CA TYR A 136 10.31 7.11 18.36
C TYR A 136 10.93 5.89 17.67
N ALA A 137 12.18 5.59 17.98
CA ALA A 137 12.85 4.37 17.55
C ALA A 137 13.18 3.48 18.74
N ALA A 138 13.07 2.18 18.57
CA ALA A 138 13.43 1.24 19.63
C ALA A 138 14.93 1.25 19.87
N ASN A 139 15.32 1.55 21.11
CA ASN A 139 16.72 1.61 21.56
C ASN A 139 17.17 0.28 22.16
N SER A 140 16.25 -0.47 22.77
CA SER A 140 16.51 -1.80 23.32
C SER A 140 15.21 -2.60 23.48
N GLY A 141 15.36 -3.90 23.71
CA GLY A 141 14.25 -4.84 23.81
C GLY A 141 14.21 -5.79 22.63
N SER A 142 13.11 -6.49 22.47
CA SER A 142 12.91 -7.44 21.37
C SER A 142 11.44 -7.58 21.01
N PHE A 143 11.20 -8.04 19.79
CA PHE A 143 9.88 -8.55 19.37
C PHE A 143 10.06 -9.91 18.69
N THR A 144 8.99 -10.68 18.63
CA THR A 144 8.91 -11.93 17.89
C THR A 144 7.97 -11.74 16.71
N LEU A 145 8.40 -12.21 15.54
CA LEU A 145 7.63 -12.31 14.32
C LEU A 145 7.42 -13.80 13.99
N ALA A 146 6.19 -14.22 13.79
CA ALA A 146 5.86 -15.50 13.17
C ALA A 146 4.99 -15.25 11.94
N MET A 147 5.17 -16.08 10.91
CA MET A 147 4.46 -15.96 9.64
C MET A 147 4.01 -17.34 9.16
N ASP A 148 2.76 -17.41 8.69
CA ASP A 148 2.19 -18.55 7.98
C ASP A 148 1.36 -18.03 6.80
N GLY A 149 1.96 -18.05 5.61
CA GLY A 149 1.41 -17.36 4.44
C GLY A 149 1.28 -15.86 4.65
N ASN A 150 0.06 -15.34 4.55
CA ASN A 150 -0.25 -13.93 4.82
C ASN A 150 -0.62 -13.64 6.28
N GLN A 151 -0.69 -14.67 7.13
CA GLN A 151 -0.94 -14.49 8.56
C GLN A 151 0.36 -14.13 9.25
N PHE A 152 0.33 -13.05 10.02
CA PHE A 152 1.46 -12.55 10.80
C PHE A 152 1.08 -12.49 12.27
N THR A 153 1.96 -12.97 13.12
CA THR A 153 1.89 -12.77 14.56
C THR A 153 3.10 -11.95 15.00
N ILE A 154 2.86 -10.82 15.64
CA ILE A 154 3.90 -9.90 16.12
C ILE A 154 3.67 -9.61 17.59
N THR A 155 4.62 -10.01 18.42
CA THR A 155 4.55 -9.78 19.86
C THR A 155 5.83 -9.18 20.39
N GLY A 156 5.72 -8.15 21.23
CA GLY A 156 6.85 -7.52 21.89
C GLY A 156 6.38 -6.74 23.11
N THR A 157 7.10 -6.83 24.21
CA THR A 157 6.74 -6.15 25.45
C THR A 157 7.95 -5.44 26.06
N GLY A 158 7.72 -4.27 26.67
CA GLY A 158 8.77 -3.52 27.36
C GLY A 158 9.89 -3.04 26.45
N ILE A 159 9.59 -2.79 25.16
CA ILE A 159 10.53 -2.23 24.21
C ILE A 159 10.83 -0.78 24.63
N GLU A 160 12.08 -0.49 24.98
CA GLU A 160 12.49 0.89 25.23
C GLU A 160 12.58 1.65 23.91
N VAL A 161 11.90 2.78 23.81
CA VAL A 161 11.92 3.63 22.63
C VAL A 161 12.38 5.04 23.00
N LYS A 162 13.17 5.66 22.13
CA LYS A 162 13.64 7.04 22.25
C LYS A 162 13.14 7.88 21.10
N LYS A 163 12.77 9.12 21.40
CA LYS A 163 12.37 10.07 20.38
C LYS A 163 13.54 10.36 19.44
N ILE A 164 13.34 10.25 18.13
CA ILE A 164 14.43 10.31 17.16
C ILE A 164 15.15 11.66 17.21
N LYS A 165 14.39 12.76 17.33
CA LYS A 165 14.96 14.12 17.38
C LYS A 165 15.36 14.60 18.77
N ASP A 166 14.97 13.89 19.81
CA ASP A 166 15.30 14.23 21.20
C ASP A 166 15.52 12.94 21.99
N GLN A 167 16.75 12.44 21.95
CA GLN A 167 17.17 11.18 22.58
C GLN A 167 17.05 11.18 24.10
N THR A 168 16.76 12.34 24.72
CA THR A 168 16.50 12.42 26.18
C THR A 168 15.08 12.00 26.52
N GLN A 169 14.14 12.03 25.55
CA GLN A 169 12.77 11.57 25.72
C GLN A 169 12.69 10.06 25.51
N VAL A 170 12.60 9.34 26.63
CA VAL A 170 12.50 7.88 26.66
C VAL A 170 11.08 7.45 27.01
N SER A 171 10.60 6.42 26.38
CA SER A 171 9.31 5.80 26.66
C SER A 171 9.41 4.29 26.52
N THR A 172 8.31 3.59 26.69
CA THR A 172 8.21 2.14 26.43
C THR A 172 7.15 1.88 25.40
N SER A 173 7.32 0.83 24.62
CA SER A 173 6.32 0.35 23.65
C SER A 173 6.07 -1.14 23.85
N SER A 174 4.90 -1.58 23.47
CA SER A 174 4.58 -2.98 23.28
C SER A 174 3.73 -3.14 22.03
N VAL A 175 3.74 -4.34 21.43
CA VAL A 175 2.90 -4.72 20.31
C VAL A 175 2.39 -6.12 20.53
N ASP A 176 1.12 -6.33 20.20
CA ASP A 176 0.46 -7.62 20.28
C ASP A 176 -0.57 -7.69 19.14
N PHE A 177 -0.20 -8.39 18.08
CA PHE A 177 -0.94 -8.45 16.83
C PHE A 177 -0.90 -9.87 16.25
N GLU A 178 -2.05 -10.34 15.76
CA GLU A 178 -2.17 -11.55 14.95
C GLU A 178 -3.32 -11.38 13.96
N ASP A 179 -3.02 -11.26 12.67
CA ASP A 179 -4.02 -11.27 11.60
C ASP A 179 -3.35 -11.46 10.24
N ASN A 180 -4.17 -11.59 9.20
CA ASN A 180 -3.72 -11.51 7.83
C ASN A 180 -3.32 -10.07 7.50
N MET A 181 -2.18 -9.92 6.82
CA MET A 181 -1.74 -8.62 6.33
C MET A 181 -2.00 -8.50 4.83
N LEU A 182 -2.44 -7.32 4.42
CA LEU A 182 -2.42 -6.96 3.01
C LEU A 182 -0.98 -6.80 2.54
N ARG A 183 -0.69 -7.38 1.39
CA ARG A 183 0.66 -7.37 0.80
C ARG A 183 0.75 -6.33 -0.30
N PHE A 184 1.66 -5.40 -0.14
CA PHE A 184 1.92 -4.34 -1.10
C PHE A 184 3.37 -4.40 -1.59
N VAL A 185 3.57 -4.88 -2.82
CA VAL A 185 4.90 -5.02 -3.42
C VAL A 185 5.14 -3.85 -4.37
N LEU A 186 6.15 -3.04 -4.09
CA LEU A 186 6.52 -1.94 -4.98
C LEU A 186 7.15 -2.48 -6.26
N SER A 187 6.75 -1.94 -7.40
CA SER A 187 7.30 -2.29 -8.71
C SER A 187 8.67 -1.66 -8.93
N ASP A 188 9.47 -2.31 -9.76
CA ASP A 188 10.68 -1.72 -10.30
C ASP A 188 10.29 -0.87 -11.51
N ILE A 189 10.22 0.45 -11.31
CA ILE A 189 9.91 1.43 -12.36
C ILE A 189 11.22 1.87 -13.02
N VAL A 190 11.31 1.71 -14.33
CA VAL A 190 12.39 2.26 -15.15
C VAL A 190 12.00 3.66 -15.61
N GLU A 191 10.79 3.80 -16.14
CA GLU A 191 10.19 5.07 -16.55
C GLU A 191 8.69 5.02 -16.23
N GLY A 192 8.11 6.14 -15.81
CA GLY A 192 6.67 6.19 -15.56
C GLY A 192 6.14 7.55 -15.21
N ASP A 193 5.15 7.99 -15.99
CA ASP A 193 4.40 9.20 -15.68
C ASP A 193 2.93 9.05 -16.13
N PHE A 194 2.06 9.80 -15.46
CA PHE A 194 0.70 10.07 -15.87
C PHE A 194 0.49 11.58 -15.95
N ASN A 195 0.24 12.08 -17.14
CA ASN A 195 0.00 13.50 -17.40
C ASN A 195 1.06 14.42 -16.76
N GLY A 196 2.34 14.03 -16.85
CA GLY A 196 3.48 14.75 -16.29
C GLY A 196 3.70 14.56 -14.78
N THR A 197 2.93 13.69 -14.12
CA THR A 197 3.13 13.30 -12.72
C THR A 197 3.78 11.93 -12.67
N ASN A 198 4.91 11.83 -12.00
CA ASN A 198 5.64 10.56 -11.88
C ASN A 198 4.77 9.48 -11.23
N LEU A 199 4.89 8.26 -11.75
CA LEU A 199 4.37 7.06 -11.11
C LEU A 199 5.34 6.64 -9.99
N VAL A 200 4.78 6.12 -8.89
CA VAL A 200 5.57 5.68 -7.73
C VAL A 200 5.51 4.17 -7.54
N THR A 201 4.48 3.53 -8.06
CA THR A 201 4.38 2.09 -8.16
C THR A 201 3.33 1.68 -9.18
N ALA A 202 3.39 0.42 -9.60
CA ALA A 202 2.41 -0.22 -10.44
C ALA A 202 2.28 -1.70 -10.05
N GLY A 203 1.16 -2.34 -10.40
CA GLY A 203 1.01 -3.76 -10.12
C GLY A 203 -0.31 -4.32 -10.63
N ARG A 204 -0.49 -5.61 -10.38
CA ARG A 204 -1.67 -6.38 -10.75
C ARG A 204 -2.42 -6.77 -9.50
N THR A 205 -3.74 -6.65 -9.54
CA THR A 205 -4.61 -7.07 -8.45
C THR A 205 -5.91 -7.65 -9.00
N LYS A 206 -6.73 -8.21 -8.15
CA LYS A 206 -8.09 -8.64 -8.46
C LYS A 206 -9.08 -7.77 -7.70
N LEU A 207 -10.12 -7.36 -8.40
CA LEU A 207 -11.21 -6.60 -7.83
C LEU A 207 -12.52 -7.34 -8.15
N GLU A 208 -13.32 -7.60 -7.14
CA GLU A 208 -14.64 -8.17 -7.32
C GLU A 208 -15.67 -7.03 -7.46
N ILE A 209 -16.32 -6.95 -8.62
CA ILE A 209 -17.37 -5.98 -8.89
C ILE A 209 -18.64 -6.78 -9.20
N PHE A 210 -19.71 -6.63 -8.39
CA PHE A 210 -20.97 -7.38 -8.51
C PHE A 210 -20.78 -8.90 -8.61
N SER A 211 -19.96 -9.46 -7.74
CA SER A 211 -19.61 -10.90 -7.74
C SER A 211 -18.94 -11.36 -9.03
N THR A 212 -18.45 -10.44 -9.84
CA THR A 212 -17.62 -10.74 -11.01
C THR A 212 -16.17 -10.35 -10.71
N PRO A 213 -15.22 -11.31 -10.77
CA PRO A 213 -13.81 -10.99 -10.56
C PRO A 213 -13.24 -10.30 -11.81
N TYR A 214 -12.68 -9.12 -11.61
CA TYR A 214 -11.90 -8.40 -12.62
C TYR A 214 -10.43 -8.42 -12.25
N ASN A 215 -9.59 -8.53 -13.26
CA ASN A 215 -8.15 -8.32 -13.12
C ASN A 215 -7.86 -6.85 -13.41
N VAL A 216 -7.04 -6.24 -12.58
CA VAL A 216 -6.71 -4.82 -12.63
C VAL A 216 -5.23 -4.63 -12.80
N ALA A 217 -4.81 -3.86 -13.78
CA ALA A 217 -3.50 -3.26 -13.85
C ALA A 217 -3.61 -1.83 -13.30
N ALA A 218 -2.92 -1.55 -12.22
CA ALA A 218 -3.02 -0.29 -11.49
C ALA A 218 -1.67 0.41 -11.45
N PHE A 219 -1.69 1.71 -11.67
CA PHE A 219 -0.54 2.61 -11.64
C PHE A 219 -0.84 3.75 -10.69
N ILE A 220 0.05 4.03 -9.77
CA ILE A 220 -0.17 5.00 -8.71
C ILE A 220 0.81 6.15 -8.90
N THR A 221 0.27 7.36 -8.92
CA THR A 221 1.03 8.60 -9.07
C THR A 221 1.60 9.10 -7.75
N ALA A 222 2.60 9.97 -7.81
CA ALA A 222 3.15 10.64 -6.63
C ALA A 222 2.13 11.50 -5.87
N ASN A 223 1.02 11.88 -6.51
CA ASN A 223 -0.08 12.58 -5.86
C ASN A 223 -1.09 11.65 -5.17
N GLY A 224 -0.90 10.33 -5.30
CA GLY A 224 -1.81 9.33 -4.75
C GLY A 224 -3.04 9.07 -5.62
N ASP A 225 -3.03 9.45 -6.89
CA ASP A 225 -4.08 9.09 -7.84
C ASP A 225 -3.77 7.73 -8.46
N LEU A 226 -4.80 6.96 -8.77
CA LEU A 226 -4.68 5.71 -9.51
C LEU A 226 -5.21 5.89 -10.93
N ILE A 227 -4.44 5.47 -11.90
CA ILE A 227 -4.88 5.21 -13.26
C ILE A 227 -4.69 3.72 -13.55
N GLY A 228 -5.57 3.10 -14.32
CA GLY A 228 -5.45 1.68 -14.61
C GLY A 228 -6.41 1.19 -15.66
N PHE A 229 -6.34 -0.09 -15.96
CA PHE A 229 -7.32 -0.76 -16.77
C PHE A 229 -7.75 -2.09 -16.15
N ILE A 230 -8.97 -2.49 -16.44
CA ILE A 230 -9.59 -3.71 -15.94
C ILE A 230 -9.85 -4.68 -17.09
N SER A 231 -9.82 -5.98 -16.81
CA SER A 231 -10.10 -7.04 -17.77
C SER A 231 -10.73 -8.24 -17.07
N GLU A 232 -11.62 -8.93 -17.78
CA GLU A 232 -12.10 -10.25 -17.37
C GLU A 232 -11.04 -11.34 -17.60
N THR A 233 -10.07 -11.08 -18.49
CA THR A 233 -8.97 -12.02 -18.73
C THR A 233 -8.03 -12.06 -17.53
N SER A 234 -7.64 -13.27 -17.10
CA SER A 234 -6.73 -13.44 -15.97
C SER A 234 -5.36 -12.82 -16.21
N PHE A 235 -4.85 -12.13 -15.19
CA PHE A 235 -3.49 -11.59 -15.12
C PHE A 235 -2.55 -12.47 -14.26
N ASP A 236 -2.96 -13.68 -13.86
CA ASP A 236 -2.15 -14.55 -12.99
C ASP A 236 -0.78 -14.87 -13.57
N ASN A 237 -0.70 -15.06 -14.89
CA ASN A 237 0.55 -15.30 -15.63
C ASN A 237 1.16 -14.03 -16.26
N GLY A 238 0.74 -12.87 -15.83
CA GLY A 238 1.09 -11.58 -16.39
C GLY A 238 -0.05 -10.95 -17.18
N ILE A 239 0.09 -9.66 -17.47
CA ILE A 239 -0.88 -8.94 -18.30
C ILE A 239 -0.64 -9.37 -19.74
N PRO A 240 -1.67 -9.86 -20.46
CA PRO A 240 -1.54 -10.19 -21.87
C PRO A 240 -1.14 -8.97 -22.70
N GLU A 241 -0.25 -9.19 -23.69
CA GLU A 241 0.08 -8.15 -24.66
C GLU A 241 -1.14 -7.84 -25.53
N GLY A 242 -1.27 -6.59 -25.93
CA GLY A 242 -2.38 -6.14 -26.75
C GLY A 242 -2.90 -4.76 -26.42
N THR A 243 -4.10 -4.47 -26.91
CA THR A 243 -4.78 -3.19 -26.71
C THR A 243 -6.06 -3.38 -25.91
N TYR A 244 -6.22 -2.55 -24.89
CA TYR A 244 -7.39 -2.46 -24.01
C TYR A 244 -8.10 -1.14 -24.29
N SER A 245 -9.32 -1.19 -24.81
CA SER A 245 -10.06 0.01 -25.24
C SER A 245 -11.04 0.48 -24.18
N SER A 246 -11.15 1.78 -23.98
CA SER A 246 -12.16 2.40 -23.10
C SER A 246 -13.61 2.16 -23.54
N ASN A 247 -13.82 1.76 -24.79
CA ASN A 247 -15.18 1.47 -25.29
C ASN A 247 -15.91 0.39 -24.48
N ASP A 248 -15.16 -0.44 -23.76
CA ASP A 248 -15.67 -1.50 -22.88
C ASP A 248 -15.65 -1.10 -21.39
N ASN A 249 -15.50 0.21 -21.07
CA ASN A 249 -15.30 0.75 -19.73
C ASN A 249 -14.10 0.13 -19.00
N SER A 250 -13.06 -0.20 -19.73
CA SER A 250 -11.91 -0.91 -19.19
C SER A 250 -10.82 0.01 -18.63
N ILE A 251 -10.84 1.32 -18.90
CA ILE A 251 -9.86 2.27 -18.34
C ILE A 251 -10.49 3.05 -17.19
N ILE A 252 -9.84 3.03 -16.04
CA ILE A 252 -10.32 3.62 -14.80
C ILE A 252 -9.35 4.67 -14.27
N TYR A 253 -9.89 5.67 -13.57
CA TYR A 253 -9.16 6.67 -12.81
C TYR A 253 -9.81 6.85 -11.44
N VAL A 254 -8.99 6.93 -10.40
CA VAL A 254 -9.43 7.14 -9.02
C VAL A 254 -8.57 8.24 -8.39
N GLN A 255 -9.19 9.33 -8.01
CA GLN A 255 -8.49 10.45 -7.39
C GLN A 255 -8.27 10.17 -5.90
N GLY A 256 -7.03 10.34 -5.43
CA GLY A 256 -6.67 10.20 -4.02
C GLY A 256 -6.99 8.81 -3.44
N MET A 257 -7.01 7.78 -4.29
CA MET A 257 -7.28 6.39 -3.90
C MET A 257 -8.67 6.17 -3.26
N SER A 258 -9.59 7.07 -3.43
CA SER A 258 -10.96 6.93 -2.94
C SER A 258 -11.87 6.42 -4.03
N LEU A 259 -12.48 5.25 -3.86
CA LEU A 259 -13.43 4.68 -4.81
C LEU A 259 -14.64 5.57 -5.06
N LYS A 260 -14.97 6.49 -4.13
CA LYS A 260 -15.99 7.53 -4.34
C LYS A 260 -15.66 8.43 -5.53
N THR A 261 -14.39 8.51 -5.90
CA THR A 261 -13.92 9.31 -7.04
C THR A 261 -13.66 8.48 -8.30
N LEU A 262 -14.05 7.18 -8.29
CA LEU A 262 -13.88 6.29 -9.43
C LEU A 262 -14.57 6.88 -10.68
N LYS A 263 -13.80 6.95 -11.75
CA LYS A 263 -14.24 7.40 -13.07
C LYS A 263 -13.81 6.40 -14.13
N PHE A 264 -14.61 6.29 -15.17
CA PHE A 264 -14.24 5.54 -16.36
C PHE A 264 -13.86 6.53 -17.48
N ALA A 265 -12.80 6.23 -18.20
CA ALA A 265 -12.48 7.01 -19.39
C ALA A 265 -13.56 6.79 -20.45
N SER A 266 -14.06 7.88 -21.02
CA SER A 266 -15.07 7.83 -22.10
C SER A 266 -14.46 7.57 -23.46
N SER A 267 -13.13 7.76 -23.60
CA SER A 267 -12.34 7.39 -24.78
C SER A 267 -10.90 7.09 -24.39
N GLY A 268 -10.16 6.44 -25.27
CA GLY A 268 -8.76 6.11 -25.11
C GLY A 268 -8.48 4.63 -25.18
N GLU A 269 -7.22 4.29 -25.18
CA GLU A 269 -6.73 2.92 -25.20
C GLU A 269 -5.46 2.76 -24.37
N ALA A 270 -5.26 1.56 -23.82
CA ALA A 270 -4.00 1.14 -23.22
C ALA A 270 -3.37 0.08 -24.11
N THR A 271 -2.12 0.27 -24.51
CA THR A 271 -1.32 -0.74 -25.23
C THR A 271 -0.32 -1.36 -24.28
N VAL A 272 -0.21 -2.68 -24.33
CA VAL A 272 0.68 -3.47 -23.48
C VAL A 272 1.65 -4.25 -24.35
N ALA A 273 2.94 -4.04 -24.11
CA ALA A 273 4.04 -4.88 -24.61
C ALA A 273 4.83 -5.43 -23.43
N ARG A 274 5.49 -6.57 -23.62
CA ARG A 274 6.25 -7.25 -22.57
C ARG A 274 7.57 -7.81 -23.10
N ASP A 275 8.64 -7.60 -22.33
CA ASP A 275 9.94 -8.23 -22.54
C ASP A 275 10.41 -8.85 -21.22
N GLY A 276 10.34 -10.18 -21.12
CA GLY A 276 10.59 -10.90 -19.87
C GLY A 276 9.59 -10.50 -18.79
N ASP A 277 10.08 -9.92 -17.68
CA ASP A 277 9.27 -9.41 -16.58
C ASP A 277 9.00 -7.90 -16.68
N THR A 278 9.54 -7.23 -17.69
CA THR A 278 9.36 -5.80 -17.92
C THR A 278 8.21 -5.56 -18.86
N TYR A 279 7.31 -4.69 -18.47
CA TYR A 279 6.18 -4.22 -19.26
C TYR A 279 6.47 -2.82 -19.79
N THR A 280 6.04 -2.56 -21.01
CA THR A 280 5.86 -1.23 -21.56
C THR A 280 4.37 -1.01 -21.77
N ILE A 281 3.81 -0.03 -21.11
CA ILE A 281 2.37 0.25 -21.14
C ILE A 281 2.16 1.73 -21.43
N ASP A 282 1.45 1.99 -22.53
CA ASP A 282 1.10 3.34 -22.95
C ASP A 282 -0.42 3.49 -22.95
N MET A 283 -0.92 4.57 -22.34
CA MET A 283 -2.32 4.95 -22.46
C MET A 283 -2.43 6.29 -23.21
N THR A 284 -3.24 6.31 -24.25
CA THR A 284 -3.39 7.48 -25.13
C THR A 284 -4.84 7.74 -25.48
N GLY A 285 -5.13 8.96 -25.94
CA GLY A 285 -6.47 9.36 -26.34
C GLY A 285 -7.49 9.39 -25.20
N LEU A 286 -7.01 9.47 -23.95
CA LEU A 286 -7.88 9.40 -22.77
C LEU A 286 -8.77 10.64 -22.68
N ALA A 287 -10.06 10.41 -22.40
CA ALA A 287 -10.98 11.45 -21.95
C ALA A 287 -11.58 11.02 -20.60
N ILE A 288 -11.16 11.70 -19.53
CA ILE A 288 -11.57 11.40 -18.15
C ILE A 288 -12.29 12.62 -17.61
N ASP A 289 -13.51 12.43 -17.08
CA ASP A 289 -14.28 13.54 -16.51
C ASP A 289 -13.53 14.25 -15.38
N GLY A 290 -13.46 15.59 -15.46
CA GLY A 290 -12.73 16.43 -14.49
C GLY A 290 -11.20 16.49 -14.67
N ILE A 291 -10.64 15.82 -15.69
CA ILE A 291 -9.27 16.02 -16.12
C ILE A 291 -9.29 16.77 -17.46
N SER A 292 -8.64 17.94 -17.49
CA SER A 292 -8.60 18.76 -18.71
C SER A 292 -7.60 18.21 -19.74
N GLY A 293 -7.94 18.33 -21.02
CA GLY A 293 -7.12 17.88 -22.13
C GLY A 293 -7.26 16.39 -22.44
N THR A 294 -6.25 15.81 -23.04
CA THR A 294 -6.12 14.38 -23.35
C THR A 294 -4.94 13.83 -22.56
N PRO A 295 -5.15 13.42 -21.28
CA PRO A 295 -4.06 12.89 -20.48
C PRO A 295 -3.46 11.64 -21.13
N THR A 296 -2.18 11.43 -20.91
CA THR A 296 -1.44 10.25 -21.35
C THR A 296 -0.77 9.60 -20.17
N MET A 297 -0.50 8.30 -20.27
CA MET A 297 0.35 7.57 -19.33
C MET A 297 1.41 6.80 -20.12
N HIS A 298 2.62 6.82 -19.61
CA HIS A 298 3.71 5.96 -20.04
C HIS A 298 4.28 5.20 -18.85
N TYR A 299 4.56 3.92 -19.01
CA TYR A 299 5.14 3.08 -17.98
C TYR A 299 6.09 2.05 -18.56
N VAL A 300 7.28 1.94 -17.96
CA VAL A 300 8.23 0.85 -18.20
C VAL A 300 8.67 0.32 -16.84
N GLY A 301 8.43 -0.97 -16.58
CA GLY A 301 8.79 -1.59 -15.31
C GLY A 301 8.15 -2.94 -15.07
N THR A 302 8.31 -3.46 -13.86
CA THR A 302 7.68 -4.73 -13.44
C THR A 302 6.26 -4.50 -12.94
N MET A 303 5.40 -5.52 -13.10
CA MET A 303 4.01 -5.49 -12.65
C MET A 303 3.79 -6.62 -11.62
N PRO A 304 4.24 -6.47 -10.36
CA PRO A 304 4.03 -7.47 -9.31
C PRO A 304 2.55 -7.64 -8.99
N ASN A 305 2.18 -8.79 -8.43
CA ASN A 305 0.87 -8.93 -7.79
C ASN A 305 0.91 -8.23 -6.45
N PHE A 306 -0.13 -7.48 -6.12
CA PHE A 306 -0.32 -6.90 -4.80
C PHE A 306 -1.79 -6.88 -4.39
N ASP A 307 -2.00 -6.95 -3.10
CA ASP A 307 -3.32 -6.75 -2.52
C ASP A 307 -3.60 -5.25 -2.49
N PHE A 308 -4.58 -4.83 -3.26
CA PHE A 308 -4.93 -3.43 -3.32
C PHE A 308 -5.93 -3.13 -2.21
N PRO A 309 -5.56 -2.30 -1.25
CA PRO A 309 -6.48 -1.92 -0.19
C PRO A 309 -7.41 -0.83 -0.71
N PHE A 310 -8.48 -1.22 -1.38
CA PHE A 310 -9.58 -0.28 -1.56
C PHE A 310 -10.24 -0.07 -0.20
N PRO A 311 -10.38 1.17 0.27
CA PRO A 311 -11.09 1.42 1.51
C PRO A 311 -12.51 0.88 1.39
N GLU A 312 -12.90 0.05 2.33
CA GLU A 312 -14.29 -0.31 2.53
C GLU A 312 -15.06 0.94 2.98
N GLU A 313 -16.21 1.20 2.37
CA GLU A 313 -17.14 2.26 2.79
C GLU A 313 -18.02 1.82 3.95
#